data_f0fd9532a1ae30d448e6a42e13e4be01
#
_entry.id   f0fd9532a1ae30d448e6a42e13e4be01
#
_cell.length_a   1.000
_cell.length_b   1.000
_cell.length_c   1.000
_cell.angle_alpha   90.00
_cell.angle_beta   90.00
_cell.angle_gamma   90.00
#
_symmetry.space_group_name_H-M   'P 1'
#
loop_
_entity.id
_entity.type
_entity.pdbx_description
1 polymer ?
#
loop_
_entity_poly.entity_id
_entity_poly.type
_entity_poly.pdbx_seq_one_letter_code
_entity_poly.pdbx_strand_id
1 'polypeptide(L)'
;PFFMNIYKRPFLLPRVGRMEQVASIRRLVADDGKERGMRVLEVNSGNGLSFTVYPDRGMDIGQAYYNGTPLAWVSRNGGVAPHFYDPEGFEWLRSWGGGLLTGCGLLNVGGPNTANGERHGLHGRLSHIPAEEVNTAAGWSDDGIYTLTASGRMRHTKVFGENLVVTRTISTAFGDPSITVRDTVENQGFAPSPLMLLYHLNLGWPLVDEGATLQAPPHEVAPQNAHAATGLDAWPHITAPVPGFQEQVYYHTLPPDQQGLASIRLVSPNVGLAFRVTYRLAELPYLVQWKMMGACEYVVGLEPANCYPEGQEAFAKRGLLRSL
;
A
#
# COMPACT_ATOMS: atom_id res chain seq x y z
N PRO A 1 -30.09 -14.44 1.27
CA PRO A 1 -30.94 -13.24 1.15
C PRO A 1 -31.05 -12.48 2.47
N PHE A 2 -31.04 -13.15 3.64
CA PHE A 2 -31.22 -12.52 4.96
C PHE A 2 -30.00 -11.66 5.38
N PHE A 3 -28.78 -12.10 5.05
CA PHE A 3 -27.54 -11.41 5.39
C PHE A 3 -27.35 -10.09 4.62
N MET A 4 -27.89 -9.94 3.42
CA MET A 4 -27.76 -8.70 2.63
C MET A 4 -28.58 -7.53 3.19
N ASN A 5 -29.62 -7.79 4.01
CA ASN A 5 -30.48 -6.74 4.56
C ASN A 5 -29.92 -6.04 5.80
N ILE A 6 -29.00 -6.67 6.55
CA ILE A 6 -28.47 -6.09 7.80
C ILE A 6 -27.61 -4.85 7.56
N TYR A 7 -27.07 -4.69 6.34
CA TYR A 7 -26.25 -3.53 5.96
C TYR A 7 -27.06 -2.39 5.32
N LYS A 8 -28.39 -2.54 5.22
CA LYS A 8 -29.26 -1.53 4.59
C LYS A 8 -29.81 -0.54 5.62
N ARG A 9 -29.89 0.73 5.20
CA ARG A 9 -30.37 1.84 6.03
C ARG A 9 -31.71 1.58 6.74
N PRO A 10 -32.77 1.09 6.08
CA PRO A 10 -34.05 0.84 6.75
C PRO A 10 -33.99 -0.24 7.85
N PHE A 11 -33.07 -1.19 7.73
CA PHE A 11 -32.87 -2.22 8.75
C PHE A 11 -32.08 -1.70 9.96
N LEU A 12 -31.10 -0.84 9.72
CA LEU A 12 -30.18 -0.34 10.75
C LEU A 12 -30.77 0.80 11.59
N LEU A 13 -31.43 1.79 10.96
CA LEU A 13 -31.89 2.99 11.65
C LEU A 13 -32.75 2.73 12.89
N PRO A 14 -33.65 1.72 12.92
CA PRO A 14 -34.39 1.40 14.14
C PRO A 14 -33.58 0.77 15.27
N ARG A 15 -32.32 0.35 15.00
CA ARG A 15 -31.47 -0.43 15.91
C ARG A 15 -30.23 0.32 16.37
N VAL A 16 -29.79 1.30 15.58
CA VAL A 16 -28.49 1.98 15.75
C VAL A 16 -28.72 3.47 15.84
N GLY A 17 -28.51 4.03 17.02
CA GLY A 17 -28.66 5.47 17.26
C GLY A 17 -27.53 6.30 16.67
N ARG A 18 -26.32 5.72 16.53
CA ARG A 18 -25.14 6.31 15.89
C ARG A 18 -24.40 5.27 15.07
N MET A 19 -24.13 5.57 13.83
CA MET A 19 -23.46 4.64 12.91
C MET A 19 -22.06 4.24 13.41
N GLU A 20 -21.38 5.07 14.20
CA GLU A 20 -20.09 4.74 14.80
C GLU A 20 -20.12 3.49 15.68
N GLN A 21 -21.32 3.05 16.12
CA GLN A 21 -21.47 1.78 16.83
C GLN A 21 -21.12 0.57 15.93
N VAL A 22 -21.34 0.68 14.63
CA VAL A 22 -21.17 -0.43 13.67
C VAL A 22 -20.14 -0.17 12.59
N ALA A 23 -19.96 1.08 12.18
CA ALA A 23 -18.94 1.49 11.21
C ALA A 23 -18.47 2.92 11.51
N SER A 24 -17.16 3.15 11.53
CA SER A 24 -16.62 4.44 12.00
C SER A 24 -15.27 4.78 11.38
N ILE A 25 -14.99 6.10 11.35
CA ILE A 25 -13.63 6.63 11.23
C ILE A 25 -13.37 7.48 12.48
N ARG A 26 -12.38 7.10 13.27
CA ARG A 26 -11.97 7.85 14.46
C ARG A 26 -10.64 8.53 14.21
N ARG A 27 -10.53 9.79 14.63
CA ARG A 27 -9.27 10.55 14.57
C ARG A 27 -8.58 10.44 15.93
N LEU A 28 -7.34 9.94 15.91
CA LEU A 28 -6.52 9.71 17.08
C LEU A 28 -5.16 10.37 16.89
N VAL A 29 -4.39 10.43 17.98
CA VAL A 29 -2.98 10.82 17.95
C VAL A 29 -2.21 9.76 18.74
N ALA A 30 -1.13 9.25 18.16
CA ALA A 30 -0.24 8.33 18.85
C ALA A 30 0.51 9.06 19.98
N ASP A 31 0.64 8.43 21.15
CA ASP A 31 1.17 9.10 22.35
C ASP A 31 2.52 8.54 22.84
N ASP A 32 3.05 7.49 22.20
CA ASP A 32 4.27 6.85 22.69
C ASP A 32 5.29 6.53 21.58
N GLY A 33 6.54 6.31 21.96
CA GLY A 33 7.63 5.87 21.12
C GLY A 33 7.94 6.82 19.94
N LYS A 34 8.43 6.24 18.85
CA LYS A 34 8.80 7.00 17.66
C LYS A 34 7.57 7.52 16.88
N GLU A 35 6.40 6.99 17.13
CA GLU A 35 5.16 7.45 16.48
C GLU A 35 4.45 8.60 17.23
N ARG A 36 4.99 9.01 18.38
CA ARG A 36 4.39 10.05 19.20
C ARG A 36 4.07 11.31 18.42
N GLY A 37 2.83 11.78 18.55
CA GLY A 37 2.31 12.96 17.86
C GLY A 37 1.78 12.70 16.45
N MET A 38 1.94 11.50 15.89
CA MET A 38 1.36 11.17 14.59
C MET A 38 -0.16 11.13 14.66
N ARG A 39 -0.79 11.70 13.64
CA ARG A 39 -2.24 11.55 13.41
C ARG A 39 -2.53 10.13 12.90
N VAL A 40 -3.57 9.52 13.44
CA VAL A 40 -4.05 8.20 13.09
C VAL A 40 -5.54 8.27 12.80
N LEU A 41 -5.97 7.71 11.68
CA LEU A 41 -7.38 7.46 11.38
C LEU A 41 -7.63 5.97 11.57
N GLU A 42 -8.42 5.61 12.58
CA GLU A 42 -8.85 4.24 12.81
C GLU A 42 -10.17 4.01 12.06
N VAL A 43 -10.19 3.09 11.12
CA VAL A 43 -11.34 2.77 10.29
C VAL A 43 -11.88 1.39 10.63
N ASN A 44 -13.20 1.31 10.87
CA ASN A 44 -13.92 0.06 11.06
C ASN A 44 -15.07 -0.01 10.05
N SER A 45 -15.05 -0.99 9.15
CA SER A 45 -16.07 -1.15 8.11
C SER A 45 -17.33 -1.90 8.57
N GLY A 46 -17.32 -2.45 9.79
CA GLY A 46 -18.48 -3.11 10.39
C GLY A 46 -18.76 -4.55 9.95
N ASN A 47 -17.89 -5.15 9.14
CA ASN A 47 -18.00 -6.57 8.74
C ASN A 47 -16.73 -7.39 9.08
N GLY A 48 -15.95 -6.91 10.04
CA GLY A 48 -14.71 -7.53 10.47
C GLY A 48 -13.44 -6.90 9.86
N LEU A 49 -13.55 -6.07 8.82
CA LEU A 49 -12.42 -5.30 8.30
C LEU A 49 -12.20 -4.04 9.16
N SER A 50 -11.00 -3.90 9.70
CA SER A 50 -10.54 -2.68 10.34
C SER A 50 -9.10 -2.37 9.93
N PHE A 51 -8.75 -1.08 9.83
CA PHE A 51 -7.41 -0.65 9.46
C PHE A 51 -7.12 0.75 9.95
N THR A 52 -5.84 1.10 9.99
CA THR A 52 -5.38 2.46 10.31
C THR A 52 -4.85 3.16 9.07
N VAL A 53 -5.09 4.47 8.99
CA VAL A 53 -4.45 5.35 7.99
C VAL A 53 -3.59 6.34 8.75
N TYR A 54 -2.40 6.61 8.25
CA TYR A 54 -1.45 7.56 8.83
C TYR A 54 -1.35 8.84 7.97
N PRO A 55 -2.14 9.89 8.27
CA PRO A 55 -2.05 11.15 7.52
C PRO A 55 -0.63 11.71 7.44
N ASP A 56 0.16 11.55 8.51
CA ASP A 56 1.52 12.08 8.57
C ASP A 56 2.55 11.23 7.82
N ARG A 57 2.13 10.07 7.32
CA ARG A 57 2.93 9.12 6.52
C ARG A 57 2.36 8.96 5.11
N GLY A 58 2.19 10.05 4.37
CA GLY A 58 1.70 9.99 2.98
C GLY A 58 0.31 9.36 2.83
N MET A 59 -0.53 9.38 3.87
CA MET A 59 -1.79 8.65 3.92
C MET A 59 -1.60 7.13 3.72
N ASP A 60 -0.50 6.56 4.21
CA ASP A 60 -0.25 5.12 4.18
C ASP A 60 -1.25 4.36 5.06
N ILE A 61 -1.49 3.08 4.71
CA ILE A 61 -2.34 2.20 5.51
C ILE A 61 -1.43 1.34 6.41
N GLY A 62 -1.59 1.50 7.70
CA GLY A 62 -0.79 0.80 8.71
C GLY A 62 -1.30 -0.60 9.00
N GLN A 63 -1.62 -0.88 10.27
CA GLN A 63 -2.19 -2.16 10.67
C GLN A 63 -3.57 -2.36 10.01
N ALA A 64 -3.84 -3.59 9.62
CA ALA A 64 -5.12 -4.00 9.06
C ALA A 64 -5.48 -5.40 9.54
N TYR A 65 -6.77 -5.61 9.84
CA TYR A 65 -7.29 -6.86 10.36
C TYR A 65 -8.58 -7.23 9.66
N TYR A 66 -8.80 -8.53 9.50
CA TYR A 66 -10.10 -9.07 9.10
C TYR A 66 -10.55 -10.13 10.09
N ASN A 67 -11.69 -9.91 10.75
CA ASN A 67 -12.21 -10.75 11.84
C ASN A 67 -11.15 -11.07 12.92
N GLY A 68 -10.34 -10.07 13.30
CA GLY A 68 -9.27 -10.20 14.28
C GLY A 68 -7.97 -10.83 13.73
N THR A 69 -7.95 -11.32 12.50
CA THR A 69 -6.75 -11.86 11.84
C THR A 69 -5.91 -10.71 11.29
N PRO A 70 -4.64 -10.54 11.70
CA PRO A 70 -3.74 -9.56 11.11
C PRO A 70 -3.51 -9.85 9.63
N LEU A 71 -3.50 -8.80 8.80
CA LEU A 71 -3.24 -8.89 7.36
C LEU A 71 -1.88 -8.28 6.99
N ALA A 72 -1.53 -7.20 7.68
CA ALA A 72 -0.35 -6.40 7.39
C ALA A 72 0.89 -6.92 8.12
N TRP A 73 2.02 -6.86 7.43
CA TRP A 73 3.32 -6.97 8.08
C TRP A 73 3.67 -5.66 8.77
N VAL A 74 4.15 -5.75 10.00
CA VAL A 74 4.71 -4.62 10.77
C VAL A 74 6.19 -4.89 10.95
N SER A 75 7.04 -3.94 10.53
CA SER A 75 8.48 -4.07 10.70
C SER A 75 8.91 -3.95 12.17
N ARG A 76 10.13 -4.36 12.48
CA ARG A 76 10.71 -4.19 13.83
C ARG A 76 10.84 -2.74 14.29
N ASN A 77 10.71 -1.76 13.38
CA ASN A 77 10.71 -0.35 13.74
C ASN A 77 9.40 0.08 14.41
N GLY A 78 8.28 -0.59 14.08
CA GLY A 78 6.96 -0.12 14.48
C GLY A 78 6.57 1.18 13.78
N GLY A 79 5.63 1.92 14.35
CA GLY A 79 5.25 3.25 13.86
C GLY A 79 6.40 4.25 14.05
N VAL A 80 6.68 5.04 13.02
CA VAL A 80 7.76 6.05 13.04
C VAL A 80 7.26 7.34 12.41
N ALA A 81 7.31 8.42 13.18
CA ALA A 81 6.90 9.73 12.71
C ALA A 81 7.86 10.28 11.63
N PRO A 82 7.35 11.08 10.67
CA PRO A 82 8.12 11.51 9.50
C PRO A 82 9.36 12.34 9.84
N HIS A 83 9.43 12.98 11.01
CA HIS A 83 10.60 13.75 11.41
C HIS A 83 11.84 12.91 11.72
N PHE A 84 11.71 11.58 11.84
CA PHE A 84 12.84 10.64 11.93
C PHE A 84 13.38 10.21 10.56
N TYR A 85 12.75 10.65 9.48
CA TYR A 85 13.17 10.26 8.13
C TYR A 85 14.50 10.92 7.74
N ASP A 86 15.43 10.08 7.28
CA ASP A 86 16.65 10.49 6.62
C ASP A 86 16.57 10.10 5.13
N PRO A 87 16.69 11.04 4.20
CA PRO A 87 16.59 10.76 2.76
C PRO A 87 17.85 10.14 2.14
N GLU A 88 18.93 9.95 2.87
CA GLU A 88 20.19 9.48 2.33
C GLU A 88 20.27 7.96 2.21
N GLY A 89 20.73 7.48 1.06
CA GLY A 89 21.04 6.07 0.84
C GLY A 89 19.88 5.14 1.22
N PHE A 90 20.16 4.18 2.10
CA PHE A 90 19.21 3.21 2.62
C PHE A 90 18.57 3.59 3.97
N GLU A 91 18.79 4.80 4.46
CA GLU A 91 18.32 5.23 5.78
C GLU A 91 16.76 5.27 5.88
N TRP A 92 16.07 5.27 4.74
CA TRP A 92 14.62 5.05 4.66
C TRP A 92 14.17 3.81 5.46
N LEU A 93 14.99 2.74 5.48
CA LEU A 93 14.71 1.51 6.22
C LEU A 93 14.62 1.71 7.74
N ARG A 94 15.25 2.76 8.31
CA ARG A 94 15.18 3.07 9.75
C ARG A 94 13.85 3.71 10.17
N SER A 95 13.13 4.25 9.20
CA SER A 95 11.84 4.92 9.42
C SER A 95 10.67 4.18 8.78
N TRP A 96 10.91 3.03 8.14
CA TRP A 96 9.84 2.23 7.56
C TRP A 96 9.21 1.29 8.60
N GLY A 97 7.94 1.54 8.90
CA GLY A 97 7.16 0.75 9.86
C GLY A 97 6.49 -0.50 9.27
N GLY A 98 6.55 -0.70 7.95
CA GLY A 98 5.69 -1.66 7.26
C GLY A 98 4.28 -1.11 7.13
N GLY A 99 3.27 -1.92 7.46
CA GLY A 99 1.86 -1.60 7.26
C GLY A 99 1.30 -2.24 5.99
N LEU A 100 -0.04 -2.24 5.85
CA LEU A 100 -0.69 -2.86 4.70
C LEU A 100 -0.30 -2.19 3.38
N LEU A 101 -0.10 -0.87 3.39
CA LEU A 101 0.29 -0.10 2.21
C LEU A 101 1.27 1.00 2.58
N THR A 102 2.42 1.01 1.93
CA THR A 102 3.39 2.11 1.92
C THR A 102 3.45 2.72 0.52
N GLY A 103 3.24 4.02 0.39
CA GLY A 103 3.38 4.73 -0.89
C GLY A 103 4.85 5.03 -1.18
N CYS A 104 5.41 4.53 -2.29
CA CYS A 104 6.78 4.81 -2.73
C CYS A 104 6.79 5.77 -3.93
N GLY A 105 7.67 6.74 -3.94
CA GLY A 105 7.79 7.74 -5.01
C GLY A 105 8.01 9.15 -4.44
N LEU A 106 7.83 10.22 -5.22
CA LEU A 106 7.35 10.32 -6.61
C LEU A 106 8.49 10.39 -7.63
N LEU A 107 9.68 10.85 -7.21
CA LEU A 107 10.83 11.00 -8.13
C LEU A 107 11.68 9.74 -8.21
N ASN A 108 11.62 8.89 -7.19
CA ASN A 108 12.41 7.66 -7.13
C ASN A 108 11.63 6.50 -6.51
N VAL A 109 11.78 5.32 -7.08
CA VAL A 109 11.32 4.04 -6.52
C VAL A 109 12.44 3.01 -6.70
N GLY A 110 12.74 2.25 -5.64
CA GLY A 110 13.84 1.32 -5.60
C GLY A 110 15.11 1.92 -5.02
N GLY A 111 16.26 1.36 -5.36
CA GLY A 111 17.55 1.67 -4.76
C GLY A 111 17.99 3.13 -4.85
N PRO A 112 18.88 3.55 -3.93
CA PRO A 112 19.50 4.87 -4.01
C PRO A 112 20.26 5.06 -5.32
N ASN A 113 20.15 6.25 -5.91
CA ASN A 113 20.82 6.58 -7.17
C ASN A 113 20.99 8.10 -7.32
N THR A 114 21.71 8.50 -8.36
CA THR A 114 21.85 9.90 -8.76
C THR A 114 21.27 10.07 -10.16
N ALA A 115 20.23 10.88 -10.31
CA ALA A 115 19.63 11.21 -11.59
C ALA A 115 19.61 12.72 -11.78
N ASN A 116 20.01 13.19 -12.96
CA ASN A 116 20.07 14.62 -13.30
C ASN A 116 20.82 15.50 -12.25
N GLY A 117 21.87 14.94 -11.62
CA GLY A 117 22.66 15.63 -10.60
C GLY A 117 22.03 15.66 -9.20
N GLU A 118 20.85 15.08 -9.02
CA GLU A 118 20.17 14.96 -7.73
C GLU A 118 20.33 13.54 -7.16
N ARG A 119 20.65 13.45 -5.86
CA ARG A 119 20.71 12.18 -5.12
C ARG A 119 19.32 11.81 -4.63
N HIS A 120 18.93 10.57 -4.89
CA HIS A 120 17.69 9.98 -4.43
C HIS A 120 17.98 8.82 -3.47
N GLY A 121 17.33 8.81 -2.33
CA GLY A 121 17.35 7.69 -1.41
C GLY A 121 16.36 6.58 -1.80
N LEU A 122 16.43 5.48 -1.08
CA LEU A 122 15.56 4.31 -1.27
C LEU A 122 14.09 4.73 -1.29
N HIS A 123 13.33 4.28 -2.30
CA HIS A 123 11.86 4.42 -2.44
C HIS A 123 11.31 5.84 -2.42
N GLY A 124 12.16 6.88 -2.46
CA GLY A 124 11.72 8.27 -2.49
C GLY A 124 11.15 8.77 -1.17
N ARG A 125 10.31 9.81 -1.22
CA ARG A 125 9.90 10.59 -0.04
C ARG A 125 8.41 10.49 0.31
N LEU A 126 7.56 9.92 -0.56
CA LEU A 126 6.11 10.03 -0.47
C LEU A 126 5.55 9.60 0.89
N SER A 127 6.00 8.45 1.42
CA SER A 127 5.52 7.94 2.72
C SER A 127 6.02 8.75 3.93
N HIS A 128 6.83 9.79 3.71
CA HIS A 128 7.33 10.67 4.77
C HIS A 128 6.83 12.11 4.63
N ILE A 129 5.88 12.35 3.73
CA ILE A 129 5.25 13.66 3.54
C ILE A 129 3.93 13.69 4.32
N PRO A 130 3.82 14.52 5.38
CA PRO A 130 2.56 14.70 6.07
C PRO A 130 1.49 15.28 5.13
N ALA A 131 0.29 14.71 5.18
CA ALA A 131 -0.83 15.20 4.40
C ALA A 131 -1.40 16.49 5.01
N GLU A 132 -1.72 17.43 4.15
CA GLU A 132 -2.54 18.61 4.43
C GLU A 132 -3.99 18.38 3.97
N GLU A 133 -4.91 19.25 4.36
CA GLU A 133 -6.32 19.17 4.00
C GLU A 133 -6.95 17.79 4.30
N VAL A 134 -6.54 17.17 5.41
CA VAL A 134 -7.04 15.86 5.79
C VAL A 134 -8.51 15.91 6.15
N ASN A 135 -9.32 15.20 5.38
CA ASN A 135 -10.77 15.11 5.58
C ASN A 135 -11.22 13.66 5.81
N THR A 136 -12.26 13.51 6.62
CA THR A 136 -12.96 12.23 6.82
C THR A 136 -14.45 12.45 6.64
N ALA A 137 -15.08 11.59 5.87
CA ALA A 137 -16.52 11.60 5.65
C ALA A 137 -17.10 10.19 5.87
N ALA A 138 -18.28 10.15 6.47
CA ALA A 138 -19.06 8.94 6.60
C ALA A 138 -20.54 9.26 6.36
N GLY A 139 -21.22 8.49 5.50
CA GLY A 139 -22.59 8.79 5.16
C GLY A 139 -23.23 7.76 4.24
N TRP A 140 -24.56 7.85 4.16
CA TRP A 140 -25.36 7.07 3.25
C TRP A 140 -25.36 7.69 1.85
N SER A 141 -25.05 6.86 0.85
CA SER A 141 -25.25 7.20 -0.57
C SER A 141 -26.72 7.07 -0.96
N ASP A 142 -27.08 7.54 -2.15
CA ASP A 142 -28.46 7.49 -2.66
C ASP A 142 -28.96 6.06 -2.88
N ASP A 143 -28.08 5.13 -3.19
CA ASP A 143 -28.35 3.70 -3.32
C ASP A 143 -28.35 2.93 -1.97
N GLY A 144 -28.26 3.68 -0.86
CA GLY A 144 -28.40 3.14 0.50
C GLY A 144 -27.19 2.37 1.01
N ILE A 145 -26.00 2.68 0.52
CA ILE A 145 -24.72 2.16 0.99
C ILE A 145 -24.09 3.18 1.96
N TYR A 146 -23.64 2.74 3.14
CA TYR A 146 -22.92 3.61 4.07
C TYR A 146 -21.42 3.56 3.75
N THR A 147 -20.89 4.67 3.25
CA THR A 147 -19.50 4.79 2.81
C THR A 147 -18.67 5.53 3.86
N LEU A 148 -17.45 5.07 4.06
CA LEU A 148 -16.42 5.66 4.90
C LEU A 148 -15.28 6.11 3.98
N THR A 149 -14.88 7.39 4.08
CA THR A 149 -13.85 7.98 3.21
C THR A 149 -12.88 8.82 4.03
N ALA A 150 -11.59 8.63 3.78
CA ALA A 150 -10.52 9.50 4.26
C ALA A 150 -9.76 10.06 3.05
N SER A 151 -9.44 11.36 3.06
CA SER A 151 -8.66 12.00 1.99
C SER A 151 -7.64 12.98 2.54
N GLY A 152 -6.59 13.24 1.78
CA GLY A 152 -5.55 14.20 2.11
C GLY A 152 -4.65 14.48 0.92
N ARG A 153 -3.88 15.57 1.00
CA ARG A 153 -2.97 16.02 -0.06
C ARG A 153 -1.53 15.99 0.44
N MET A 154 -0.63 15.37 -0.30
CA MET A 154 0.80 15.36 -0.04
C MET A 154 1.49 16.23 -1.08
N ARG A 155 2.27 17.22 -0.62
CA ARG A 155 3.06 18.09 -1.50
C ARG A 155 4.51 17.64 -1.53
N HIS A 156 4.92 17.06 -2.64
CA HIS A 156 6.32 16.73 -2.92
C HIS A 156 6.93 17.91 -3.67
N THR A 157 7.57 18.79 -2.93
CA THR A 157 8.02 20.09 -3.45
C THR A 157 9.42 20.43 -2.99
N LYS A 158 10.12 21.22 -3.81
CA LYS A 158 11.43 21.80 -3.53
C LYS A 158 11.45 23.26 -4.02
N VAL A 159 11.98 24.15 -3.22
CA VAL A 159 12.16 25.54 -3.68
C VAL A 159 13.13 25.54 -4.89
N PHE A 160 12.69 26.14 -5.98
CA PHE A 160 13.35 26.11 -7.29
C PHE A 160 13.46 24.71 -7.92
N GLY A 161 12.62 23.78 -7.52
CA GLY A 161 12.59 22.40 -8.02
C GLY A 161 11.18 21.94 -8.39
N GLU A 162 10.94 20.68 -8.16
CA GLU A 162 9.64 20.02 -8.42
C GLU A 162 8.50 20.60 -7.58
N ASN A 163 7.29 20.48 -8.12
CA ASN A 163 6.04 20.84 -7.42
C ASN A 163 4.95 19.84 -7.80
N LEU A 164 5.02 18.66 -7.20
CA LEU A 164 4.07 17.57 -7.40
C LEU A 164 3.11 17.47 -6.21
N VAL A 165 1.84 17.29 -6.50
CA VAL A 165 0.79 17.14 -5.48
C VAL A 165 0.07 15.81 -5.69
N VAL A 166 0.04 14.96 -4.67
CA VAL A 166 -0.77 13.74 -4.63
C VAL A 166 -2.01 14.02 -3.80
N THR A 167 -3.19 13.83 -4.39
CA THR A 167 -4.45 13.78 -3.63
C THR A 167 -4.84 12.31 -3.50
N ARG A 168 -4.77 11.77 -2.28
CA ARG A 168 -5.15 10.39 -1.96
C ARG A 168 -6.53 10.35 -1.33
N THR A 169 -7.34 9.40 -1.81
CA THR A 169 -8.62 9.04 -1.20
C THR A 169 -8.62 7.57 -0.88
N ILE A 170 -8.93 7.22 0.37
CA ILE A 170 -9.07 5.85 0.85
C ILE A 170 -10.53 5.68 1.26
N SER A 171 -11.20 4.67 0.73
CA SER A 171 -12.61 4.42 1.00
C SER A 171 -12.91 2.94 1.23
N THR A 172 -13.93 2.69 2.03
CA THR A 172 -14.57 1.39 2.24
C THR A 172 -16.05 1.60 2.48
N ALA A 173 -16.85 0.56 2.42
CA ALA A 173 -18.27 0.63 2.71
C ALA A 173 -18.67 -0.29 3.86
N PHE A 174 -19.74 0.06 4.58
CA PHE A 174 -20.29 -0.80 5.62
C PHE A 174 -20.72 -2.14 5.04
N GLY A 175 -20.13 -3.21 5.56
CA GLY A 175 -20.38 -4.57 5.10
C GLY A 175 -19.51 -5.03 3.93
N ASP A 176 -18.60 -4.18 3.41
CA ASP A 176 -17.66 -4.52 2.36
C ASP A 176 -16.28 -4.85 2.96
N PRO A 177 -15.66 -6.01 2.64
CA PRO A 177 -14.30 -6.35 3.09
C PRO A 177 -13.20 -5.73 2.22
N SER A 178 -13.49 -4.72 1.41
CA SER A 178 -12.52 -4.10 0.50
C SER A 178 -12.08 -2.71 0.96
N ILE A 179 -10.86 -2.33 0.56
CA ILE A 179 -10.31 -0.99 0.68
C ILE A 179 -10.01 -0.50 -0.74
N THR A 180 -10.53 0.66 -1.10
CA THR A 180 -10.18 1.32 -2.36
C THR A 180 -9.25 2.48 -2.08
N VAL A 181 -8.10 2.51 -2.76
CA VAL A 181 -7.16 3.62 -2.75
C VAL A 181 -7.16 4.26 -4.13
N ARG A 182 -7.37 5.57 -4.18
CA ARG A 182 -7.31 6.37 -5.41
C ARG A 182 -6.38 7.54 -5.21
N ASP A 183 -5.40 7.65 -6.08
CA ASP A 183 -4.49 8.79 -6.14
C ASP A 183 -4.70 9.58 -7.43
N THR A 184 -4.64 10.89 -7.29
CA THR A 184 -4.47 11.82 -8.42
C THR A 184 -3.15 12.54 -8.20
N VAL A 185 -2.25 12.47 -9.17
CA VAL A 185 -0.97 13.19 -9.14
C VAL A 185 -1.02 14.32 -10.12
N GLU A 186 -0.73 15.53 -9.64
CA GLU A 186 -0.73 16.76 -10.41
C GLU A 186 0.65 17.40 -10.37
N ASN A 187 1.16 17.78 -11.53
CA ASN A 187 2.34 18.63 -11.62
C ASN A 187 1.88 20.10 -11.62
N GLN A 188 2.07 20.78 -10.49
CA GLN A 188 1.79 22.21 -10.33
C GLN A 188 3.01 23.08 -10.63
N GLY A 189 4.11 22.49 -11.09
CA GLY A 189 5.29 23.20 -11.61
C GLY A 189 5.12 23.63 -13.06
N PHE A 190 6.13 24.34 -13.59
CA PHE A 190 6.15 24.83 -14.97
C PHE A 190 7.12 24.06 -15.87
N ALA A 191 7.72 22.99 -15.35
CA ALA A 191 8.59 22.08 -16.09
C ALA A 191 8.10 20.64 -15.92
N PRO A 192 8.30 19.77 -16.94
CA PRO A 192 8.03 18.34 -16.79
C PRO A 192 8.79 17.76 -15.61
N SER A 193 8.14 16.92 -14.83
CA SER A 193 8.73 16.22 -13.68
C SER A 193 8.55 14.71 -13.83
N PRO A 194 9.58 13.91 -13.55
CA PRO A 194 9.45 12.46 -13.55
C PRO A 194 8.35 12.01 -12.59
N LEU A 195 7.67 10.92 -12.94
CA LEU A 195 6.71 10.27 -12.06
C LEU A 195 7.02 8.78 -11.92
N MET A 196 7.42 8.38 -10.73
CA MET A 196 7.56 7.00 -10.29
C MET A 196 6.66 6.78 -9.07
N LEU A 197 5.74 5.83 -9.17
CA LEU A 197 4.79 5.52 -8.10
C LEU A 197 4.63 4.01 -7.97
N LEU A 198 4.78 3.51 -6.75
CA LEU A 198 4.62 2.11 -6.40
C LEU A 198 3.82 2.01 -5.10
N TYR A 199 2.82 1.13 -5.11
CA TYR A 199 1.97 0.81 -3.97
C TYR A 199 2.51 -0.45 -3.30
N HIS A 200 3.32 -0.30 -2.27
CA HIS A 200 3.99 -1.40 -1.57
C HIS A 200 3.06 -2.03 -0.52
N LEU A 201 2.24 -3.00 -0.98
CA LEU A 201 1.38 -3.74 -0.05
C LEU A 201 2.19 -4.83 0.64
N ASN A 202 2.18 -4.85 1.98
CA ASN A 202 3.01 -5.75 2.78
C ASN A 202 2.13 -6.70 3.57
N LEU A 203 2.07 -7.96 3.14
CA LEU A 203 1.29 -9.01 3.79
C LEU A 203 2.18 -9.76 4.78
N GLY A 204 1.66 -9.98 6.01
CA GLY A 204 2.41 -10.60 7.10
C GLY A 204 1.71 -11.82 7.69
N TRP A 205 2.34 -12.40 8.71
CA TRP A 205 1.77 -13.49 9.47
C TRP A 205 0.50 -13.04 10.23
N PRO A 206 -0.56 -13.88 10.32
CA PRO A 206 -0.66 -15.27 9.89
C PRO A 206 -1.20 -15.48 8.47
N LEU A 207 -1.48 -14.40 7.72
CA LEU A 207 -1.93 -14.50 6.33
C LEU A 207 -0.81 -15.07 5.44
N VAL A 208 0.42 -14.59 5.63
CA VAL A 208 1.65 -15.17 5.08
C VAL A 208 2.12 -16.24 6.05
N ASP A 209 2.02 -17.51 5.64
CA ASP A 209 2.50 -18.66 6.43
C ASP A 209 2.77 -19.83 5.50
N GLU A 210 3.50 -20.83 5.98
CA GLU A 210 3.78 -22.05 5.23
C GLU A 210 2.48 -22.68 4.69
N GLY A 211 2.50 -23.04 3.39
CA GLY A 211 1.33 -23.56 2.69
C GLY A 211 0.41 -22.49 2.06
N ALA A 212 0.61 -21.22 2.34
CA ALA A 212 -0.04 -20.16 1.58
C ALA A 212 0.55 -20.07 0.17
N THR A 213 -0.27 -19.61 -0.81
CA THR A 213 0.15 -19.54 -2.21
C THR A 213 -0.40 -18.28 -2.89
N LEU A 214 0.44 -17.70 -3.76
CA LEU A 214 0.00 -16.67 -4.68
C LEU A 214 -0.69 -17.29 -5.89
N GLN A 215 -1.80 -16.72 -6.30
CA GLN A 215 -2.61 -17.18 -7.43
C GLN A 215 -2.98 -15.98 -8.32
N ALA A 216 -2.75 -16.15 -9.61
CA ALA A 216 -3.15 -15.21 -10.66
C ALA A 216 -3.53 -15.98 -11.92
N PRO A 217 -4.17 -15.36 -12.93
CA PRO A 217 -4.30 -15.96 -14.25
C PRO A 217 -2.92 -16.37 -14.81
N PRO A 218 -2.84 -17.31 -15.76
CA PRO A 218 -1.56 -17.65 -16.41
C PRO A 218 -0.88 -16.41 -16.99
N HIS A 219 0.39 -16.19 -16.63
CA HIS A 219 1.16 -15.01 -17.02
C HIS A 219 2.67 -15.28 -16.97
N GLU A 220 3.44 -14.34 -17.47
CA GLU A 220 4.88 -14.38 -17.44
C GLU A 220 5.39 -13.81 -16.10
N VAL A 221 6.41 -14.47 -15.51
CA VAL A 221 7.11 -14.05 -14.31
C VAL A 221 8.61 -14.01 -14.59
N ALA A 222 9.23 -12.87 -14.36
CA ALA A 222 10.66 -12.68 -14.55
C ALA A 222 11.36 -12.36 -13.22
N PRO A 223 12.53 -12.95 -12.94
CA PRO A 223 13.30 -12.61 -11.75
C PRO A 223 14.01 -11.26 -11.96
N GLN A 224 14.12 -10.44 -10.91
CA GLN A 224 14.84 -9.17 -10.96
C GLN A 224 16.36 -9.35 -11.20
N ASN A 225 16.93 -10.42 -10.66
CA ASN A 225 18.37 -10.67 -10.70
C ASN A 225 18.69 -12.18 -10.66
N ALA A 226 19.98 -12.53 -10.74
CA ALA A 226 20.42 -13.92 -10.72
C ALA A 226 20.07 -14.65 -9.42
N HIS A 227 20.04 -13.96 -8.27
CA HIS A 227 19.63 -14.57 -7.01
C HIS A 227 18.13 -14.90 -7.02
N ALA A 228 17.27 -13.98 -7.44
CA ALA A 228 15.84 -14.24 -7.58
C ALA A 228 15.55 -15.39 -8.58
N ALA A 229 16.37 -15.52 -9.63
CA ALA A 229 16.22 -16.62 -10.60
C ALA A 229 16.36 -18.01 -9.97
N THR A 230 17.10 -18.16 -8.88
CA THR A 230 17.24 -19.46 -8.18
C THR A 230 15.94 -19.94 -7.52
N GLY A 231 14.99 -19.03 -7.27
CA GLY A 231 13.68 -19.32 -6.67
C GLY A 231 12.50 -19.18 -7.62
N LEU A 232 12.75 -19.00 -8.94
CA LEU A 232 11.71 -18.68 -9.91
C LEU A 232 10.58 -19.72 -9.97
N ASP A 233 10.90 -21.01 -9.94
CA ASP A 233 9.90 -22.09 -9.98
C ASP A 233 9.01 -22.11 -8.71
N ALA A 234 9.49 -21.51 -7.62
CA ALA A 234 8.81 -21.46 -6.33
C ALA A 234 8.26 -20.06 -5.98
N TRP A 235 8.18 -19.15 -6.95
CA TRP A 235 7.70 -17.78 -6.69
C TRP A 235 6.34 -17.72 -5.98
N PRO A 236 5.35 -18.59 -6.29
CA PRO A 236 4.02 -18.48 -5.69
C PRO A 236 3.92 -19.11 -4.30
N HIS A 237 4.88 -19.94 -3.92
CA HIS A 237 4.80 -20.73 -2.69
C HIS A 237 5.43 -20.02 -1.51
N ILE A 238 4.70 -19.98 -0.40
CA ILE A 238 5.19 -19.45 0.86
C ILE A 238 5.77 -20.62 1.67
N THR A 239 7.02 -20.46 2.10
CA THR A 239 7.75 -21.43 2.94
C THR A 239 7.78 -20.95 4.39
N ALA A 240 8.14 -21.84 5.31
CA ALA A 240 8.45 -21.45 6.69
C ALA A 240 9.57 -20.39 6.75
N PRO A 241 9.65 -19.59 7.83
CA PRO A 241 10.71 -18.60 8.00
C PRO A 241 12.10 -19.23 8.01
N VAL A 242 13.06 -18.63 7.28
CA VAL A 242 14.44 -19.11 7.16
C VAL A 242 15.41 -18.05 7.69
N PRO A 243 16.24 -18.36 8.70
CA PRO A 243 17.28 -17.43 9.14
C PRO A 243 18.26 -17.09 8.01
N GLY A 244 18.54 -15.80 7.82
CA GLY A 244 19.46 -15.32 6.77
C GLY A 244 18.94 -15.42 5.35
N PHE A 245 17.63 -15.58 5.16
CA PHE A 245 17.00 -15.54 3.83
C PHE A 245 17.34 -14.22 3.12
N GLN A 246 17.78 -14.31 1.88
CA GLN A 246 17.98 -13.14 1.03
C GLN A 246 16.70 -12.90 0.21
N GLU A 247 16.23 -11.67 0.17
CA GLU A 247 15.03 -11.30 -0.57
C GLU A 247 15.09 -11.69 -2.03
N GLN A 248 13.94 -12.07 -2.58
CA GLN A 248 13.77 -12.38 -3.99
C GLN A 248 12.67 -11.47 -4.55
N VAL A 249 12.95 -10.81 -5.66
CA VAL A 249 12.01 -9.91 -6.32
C VAL A 249 11.66 -10.45 -7.70
N TYR A 250 10.36 -10.46 -8.01
CA TYR A 250 9.82 -10.95 -9.27
C TYR A 250 8.94 -9.89 -9.94
N TYR A 251 9.01 -9.82 -11.26
CA TYR A 251 8.19 -8.97 -12.10
C TYR A 251 7.12 -9.80 -12.81
N HIS A 252 5.88 -9.41 -12.66
CA HIS A 252 4.72 -10.12 -13.19
C HIS A 252 4.09 -9.35 -14.34
N THR A 253 3.89 -10.01 -15.48
CA THR A 253 3.15 -9.46 -16.62
C THR A 253 1.74 -10.03 -16.63
N LEU A 254 0.86 -9.46 -15.78
CA LEU A 254 -0.51 -9.94 -15.65
C LEU A 254 -1.37 -9.54 -16.85
N PRO A 255 -2.25 -10.43 -17.34
CA PRO A 255 -3.24 -10.08 -18.33
C PRO A 255 -4.37 -9.25 -17.69
N PRO A 256 -4.94 -8.26 -18.42
CA PRO A 256 -6.14 -7.58 -17.97
C PRO A 256 -7.38 -8.47 -18.16
N ASP A 257 -8.38 -8.25 -17.32
CA ASP A 257 -9.74 -8.75 -17.55
C ASP A 257 -10.48 -7.89 -18.60
N GLN A 258 -11.77 -8.19 -18.82
CA GLN A 258 -12.62 -7.45 -19.75
C GLN A 258 -12.82 -5.97 -19.40
N GLN A 259 -12.51 -5.57 -18.16
CA GLN A 259 -12.63 -4.21 -17.65
C GLN A 259 -11.27 -3.49 -17.60
N GLY A 260 -10.19 -4.14 -18.06
CA GLY A 260 -8.83 -3.61 -18.03
C GLY A 260 -8.16 -3.71 -16.65
N LEU A 261 -8.68 -4.56 -15.77
CA LEU A 261 -8.14 -4.77 -14.43
C LEU A 261 -7.24 -6.00 -14.40
N ALA A 262 -6.10 -5.88 -13.74
CA ALA A 262 -5.24 -6.99 -13.36
C ALA A 262 -5.45 -7.36 -11.89
N SER A 263 -5.31 -8.63 -11.54
CA SER A 263 -5.44 -9.08 -10.17
C SER A 263 -4.52 -10.25 -9.83
N ILE A 264 -4.05 -10.25 -8.58
CA ILE A 264 -3.33 -11.35 -7.94
C ILE A 264 -3.90 -11.53 -6.53
N ARG A 265 -3.87 -12.74 -5.99
CA ARG A 265 -4.31 -13.02 -4.63
C ARG A 265 -3.35 -13.94 -3.90
N LEU A 266 -3.15 -13.68 -2.61
CA LEU A 266 -2.55 -14.63 -1.67
C LEU A 266 -3.68 -15.44 -1.03
N VAL A 267 -3.61 -16.76 -1.13
CA VAL A 267 -4.57 -17.69 -0.51
C VAL A 267 -3.87 -18.38 0.66
N SER A 268 -4.42 -18.24 1.84
CA SER A 268 -3.89 -18.81 3.09
C SER A 268 -4.88 -19.81 3.68
N PRO A 269 -4.65 -21.12 3.47
CA PRO A 269 -5.53 -22.16 4.03
C PRO A 269 -5.55 -22.19 5.56
N ASN A 270 -4.42 -21.87 6.20
CA ASN A 270 -4.27 -21.92 7.65
C ASN A 270 -5.23 -20.97 8.40
N VAL A 271 -5.55 -19.84 7.79
CA VAL A 271 -6.52 -18.88 8.35
C VAL A 271 -7.84 -18.82 7.59
N GLY A 272 -7.98 -19.60 6.50
CA GLY A 272 -9.19 -19.64 5.69
C GLY A 272 -9.49 -18.33 4.95
N LEU A 273 -8.46 -17.53 4.62
CA LEU A 273 -8.58 -16.23 3.98
C LEU A 273 -7.86 -16.17 2.64
N ALA A 274 -8.33 -15.27 1.78
CA ALA A 274 -7.60 -14.84 0.60
C ALA A 274 -7.56 -13.31 0.55
N PHE A 275 -6.37 -12.75 0.35
CA PHE A 275 -6.17 -11.33 0.12
C PHE A 275 -5.94 -11.08 -1.37
N ARG A 276 -6.78 -10.24 -1.98
CA ARG A 276 -6.70 -9.93 -3.42
C ARG A 276 -6.29 -8.48 -3.62
N VAL A 277 -5.34 -8.27 -4.50
CA VAL A 277 -4.98 -6.97 -5.06
C VAL A 277 -5.56 -6.88 -6.46
N THR A 278 -6.29 -5.81 -6.75
CA THR A 278 -6.85 -5.52 -8.08
C THR A 278 -6.52 -4.07 -8.44
N TYR A 279 -6.06 -3.83 -9.65
CA TYR A 279 -5.65 -2.51 -10.11
C TYR A 279 -5.86 -2.35 -11.61
N ARG A 280 -5.94 -1.11 -12.09
CA ARG A 280 -6.09 -0.81 -13.53
C ARG A 280 -4.74 -0.87 -14.22
N LEU A 281 -4.59 -1.81 -15.16
CA LEU A 281 -3.32 -2.06 -15.84
C LEU A 281 -2.84 -0.86 -16.68
N ALA A 282 -3.76 -0.08 -17.25
CA ALA A 282 -3.41 1.12 -18.01
C ALA A 282 -2.75 2.23 -17.15
N GLU A 283 -3.05 2.27 -15.85
CA GLU A 283 -2.49 3.23 -14.90
C GLU A 283 -1.20 2.70 -14.27
N LEU A 284 -1.20 1.42 -13.89
CA LEU A 284 -0.11 0.73 -13.20
C LEU A 284 0.28 -0.52 -14.01
N PRO A 285 1.11 -0.37 -15.06
CA PRO A 285 1.41 -1.46 -15.99
C PRO A 285 2.29 -2.57 -15.41
N TYR A 286 2.85 -2.37 -14.22
CA TYR A 286 3.79 -3.31 -13.60
C TYR A 286 3.24 -3.84 -12.28
N LEU A 287 3.52 -5.13 -12.02
CA LEU A 287 3.36 -5.72 -10.70
C LEU A 287 4.70 -6.28 -10.25
N VAL A 288 5.14 -5.86 -9.09
CA VAL A 288 6.34 -6.39 -8.44
C VAL A 288 5.92 -7.25 -7.26
N GLN A 289 6.54 -8.40 -7.12
CA GLN A 289 6.45 -9.24 -5.93
C GLN A 289 7.78 -9.15 -5.17
N TRP A 290 7.73 -8.71 -3.93
CA TRP A 290 8.83 -8.82 -2.98
C TRP A 290 8.59 -10.04 -2.09
N LYS A 291 9.48 -11.02 -2.15
CA LYS A 291 9.41 -12.24 -1.35
C LYS A 291 10.53 -12.23 -0.33
N MET A 292 10.18 -12.05 0.93
CA MET A 292 11.12 -12.03 2.05
C MET A 292 10.68 -13.02 3.12
N MET A 293 11.25 -14.23 3.06
CA MET A 293 10.93 -15.34 3.96
C MET A 293 11.92 -15.41 5.13
N GLY A 294 12.46 -14.28 5.56
CA GLY A 294 13.44 -14.21 6.63
C GLY A 294 12.83 -14.38 8.03
N ALA A 295 13.57 -14.98 8.96
CA ALA A 295 13.20 -14.95 10.36
C ALA A 295 13.17 -13.49 10.86
N CYS A 296 12.07 -13.07 11.48
CA CYS A 296 11.73 -11.70 11.92
C CYS A 296 11.38 -10.69 10.80
N GLU A 297 11.77 -10.92 9.55
CA GLU A 297 11.28 -10.21 8.36
C GLU A 297 10.53 -11.19 7.46
N TYR A 298 9.33 -11.58 7.87
CA TYR A 298 8.53 -12.59 7.18
C TYR A 298 7.35 -11.92 6.50
N VAL A 299 7.53 -11.59 5.21
CA VAL A 299 6.62 -10.72 4.48
C VAL A 299 6.58 -11.04 2.99
N VAL A 300 5.42 -10.80 2.39
CA VAL A 300 5.23 -10.76 0.93
C VAL A 300 4.75 -9.38 0.53
N GLY A 301 5.53 -8.71 -0.31
CA GLY A 301 5.11 -7.48 -1.00
C GLY A 301 4.36 -7.82 -2.28
N LEU A 302 3.21 -7.18 -2.51
CA LEU A 302 2.50 -7.16 -3.78
C LEU A 302 2.37 -5.70 -4.21
N GLU A 303 3.03 -5.32 -5.30
CA GLU A 303 3.37 -3.92 -5.54
C GLU A 303 2.96 -3.48 -6.95
N PRO A 304 1.68 -3.12 -7.17
CA PRO A 304 1.27 -2.44 -8.40
C PRO A 304 2.01 -1.12 -8.56
N ALA A 305 2.54 -0.84 -9.76
CA ALA A 305 3.39 0.32 -10.00
C ALA A 305 3.33 0.84 -11.43
N ASN A 306 3.75 2.10 -11.64
CA ASN A 306 4.02 2.65 -12.95
C ASN A 306 5.51 2.53 -13.36
N CYS A 307 6.32 1.90 -12.51
CA CYS A 307 7.76 1.71 -12.71
C CYS A 307 8.24 0.41 -12.08
N TYR A 308 9.42 -0.06 -12.45
CA TYR A 308 10.16 -1.06 -11.68
C TYR A 308 10.99 -0.38 -10.58
N PRO A 309 11.23 -1.06 -9.43
CA PRO A 309 12.02 -0.51 -8.31
C PRO A 309 13.53 -0.60 -8.57
N GLU A 310 13.97 -0.02 -9.68
CA GLU A 310 15.37 -0.04 -10.14
C GLU A 310 16.07 1.29 -9.88
N GLY A 311 15.36 2.30 -9.39
CA GLY A 311 15.83 3.68 -9.29
C GLY A 311 15.58 4.50 -10.54
N GLN A 312 15.47 5.82 -10.38
CA GLN A 312 15.13 6.75 -11.46
C GLN A 312 16.11 6.67 -12.64
N GLU A 313 17.41 6.65 -12.34
CA GLU A 313 18.46 6.64 -13.37
C GLU A 313 18.38 5.39 -14.26
N ALA A 314 18.27 4.20 -13.64
CA ALA A 314 18.21 2.94 -14.39
C ALA A 314 16.91 2.85 -15.21
N PHE A 315 15.79 3.25 -14.63
CA PHE A 315 14.50 3.23 -15.32
C PHE A 315 14.45 4.23 -16.49
N ALA A 316 15.07 5.40 -16.33
CA ALA A 316 15.23 6.38 -17.42
C ALA A 316 16.09 5.85 -18.57
N LYS A 317 17.21 5.16 -18.27
CA LYS A 317 18.07 4.53 -19.29
C LYS A 317 17.34 3.49 -20.13
N ARG A 318 16.30 2.89 -19.62
CA ARG A 318 15.42 1.97 -20.37
C ARG A 318 14.42 2.68 -21.29
N GLY A 319 14.35 4.02 -21.25
CA GLY A 319 13.37 4.80 -22.01
C GLY A 319 11.93 4.65 -21.52
N LEU A 320 11.73 4.17 -20.28
CA LEU A 320 10.40 3.86 -19.71
C LEU A 320 9.90 4.93 -18.74
N LEU A 321 10.78 5.83 -18.28
CA LEU A 321 10.42 6.88 -17.32
C LEU A 321 9.40 7.84 -17.94
N ARG A 322 8.26 7.97 -17.27
CA ARG A 322 7.21 8.93 -17.65
C ARG A 322 7.41 10.23 -16.89
N SER A 323 6.95 11.34 -17.50
CA SER A 323 6.89 12.65 -16.87
C SER A 323 5.46 13.19 -16.93
N LEU A 324 5.11 13.98 -15.91
CA LEU A 324 3.91 14.80 -15.87
C LEU A 324 4.23 16.22 -16.31
#